data_6f5a0212b883a2bdf04fabf4cecb68de
#
_entry.id   6f5a0212b883a2bdf04fabf4cecb68de
#
_cell.length_a   1.000
_cell.length_b   1.000
_cell.length_c   1.000
_cell.angle_alpha   90.00
_cell.angle_beta   90.00
_cell.angle_gamma   90.00
#
_symmetry.space_group_name_H-M   'P 1'
#
loop_
_entity.id
_entity.type
_entity.pdbx_description
1 polymer ?
#
loop_
_entity_poly.entity_id
_entity_poly.type
_entity_poly.pdbx_seq_one_letter_code
_entity_poly.pdbx_strand_id
1 'polypeptide(L)'
;MISVKNDRIIVDRKAVEKFVDKKYAYFSTIGATRTLKLAGGTITVSGGNYGYDMDKKKQVKSLVKALETGKDHNLKVDYEQKGWGVAKGNDIGNTYLEVSIGRQHVWMVRNGKIVLSTPVVTGNVAEGNGTPYGTFSLMYKTSPATLEGENNDGSKYKTKVNYWMPFFAGCGFHDAPWRGSFGGSTYLRNGSHGCVNMPPSQAFALYGIVEAGMPVIVHG
;
A
#
# COMPACT_ATOMS: atom_id res chain seq x y z
N MET A 1 12.90 31.23 12.37
CA MET A 1 13.17 30.81 10.98
C MET A 1 13.77 31.92 10.12
N ILE A 2 13.39 33.18 10.31
CA ILE A 2 13.95 34.31 9.55
C ILE A 2 14.48 35.36 10.49
N SER A 3 15.51 36.06 10.04
CA SER A 3 16.06 37.30 10.63
C SER A 3 16.40 38.29 9.51
N VAL A 4 16.58 39.58 9.84
CA VAL A 4 17.00 40.59 8.86
C VAL A 4 18.35 41.11 9.29
N LYS A 5 19.34 41.14 8.38
CA LYS A 5 20.67 41.69 8.59
C LYS A 5 21.10 42.43 7.33
N ASN A 6 21.48 43.69 7.49
CA ASN A 6 21.90 44.56 6.38
C ASN A 6 20.88 44.60 5.23
N ASP A 7 19.59 44.78 5.57
CA ASP A 7 18.43 44.79 4.66
C ASP A 7 18.23 43.51 3.83
N ARG A 8 18.83 42.40 4.29
CA ARG A 8 18.65 41.08 3.66
C ARG A 8 17.96 40.12 4.61
N ILE A 9 17.04 39.34 4.06
CA ILE A 9 16.41 38.26 4.78
C ILE A 9 17.40 37.09 4.88
N ILE A 10 17.65 36.64 6.11
CA ILE A 10 18.48 35.48 6.40
C ILE A 10 17.55 34.38 6.92
N VAL A 11 17.53 33.24 6.22
CA VAL A 11 16.71 32.08 6.59
C VAL A 11 17.56 31.08 7.38
N ASP A 12 17.14 30.80 8.61
CA ASP A 12 17.69 29.69 9.40
C ASP A 12 17.15 28.35 8.87
N ARG A 13 17.94 27.72 8.02
CA ARG A 13 17.59 26.45 7.39
C ARG A 13 17.31 25.33 8.42
N LYS A 14 18.08 25.27 9.52
CA LYS A 14 17.87 24.27 10.58
C LYS A 14 16.51 24.43 11.27
N ALA A 15 16.09 25.69 11.47
CA ALA A 15 14.76 25.95 12.00
C ALA A 15 13.65 25.57 11.01
N VAL A 16 13.87 25.73 9.71
CA VAL A 16 12.94 25.26 8.66
C VAL A 16 12.88 23.72 8.64
N GLU A 17 14.01 23.02 8.72
CA GLU A 17 14.08 21.55 8.80
C GLU A 17 13.29 21.03 10.00
N LYS A 18 13.50 21.59 11.20
CA LYS A 18 12.73 21.25 12.40
C LYS A 18 11.21 21.49 12.23
N PHE A 19 10.83 22.55 11.55
CA PHE A 19 9.43 22.86 11.25
C PHE A 19 8.83 21.80 10.32
N VAL A 20 9.51 21.43 9.25
CA VAL A 20 9.09 20.39 8.30
C VAL A 20 8.96 19.03 9.01
N ASP A 21 9.94 18.66 9.85
CA ASP A 21 9.86 17.41 10.64
C ASP A 21 8.66 17.40 11.58
N LYS A 22 8.38 18.50 12.28
CA LYS A 22 7.20 18.63 13.14
C LYS A 22 5.87 18.49 12.37
N LYS A 23 5.88 18.89 11.10
CA LYS A 23 4.67 18.83 10.23
C LYS A 23 4.56 17.52 9.44
N TYR A 24 5.60 16.69 9.43
CA TYR A 24 5.63 15.46 8.63
C TYR A 24 4.42 14.57 8.88
N ALA A 25 4.17 14.20 10.15
CA ALA A 25 3.05 13.32 10.50
C ALA A 25 1.66 13.90 10.16
N TYR A 26 1.55 15.21 9.97
CA TYR A 26 0.31 15.85 9.58
C TYR A 26 0.02 15.74 8.08
N PHE A 27 1.07 15.65 7.26
CA PHE A 27 0.97 15.61 5.80
C PHE A 27 1.26 14.22 5.22
N SER A 28 1.87 13.30 5.99
CA SER A 28 2.18 11.94 5.57
C SER A 28 1.23 10.95 6.21
N THR A 29 0.80 9.97 5.42
CA THR A 29 -0.16 8.94 5.86
C THR A 29 0.40 7.52 5.75
N ILE A 30 1.68 7.37 5.39
CA ILE A 30 2.38 6.08 5.39
C ILE A 30 2.30 5.44 6.77
N GLY A 31 1.87 4.18 6.85
CA GLY A 31 1.74 3.42 8.08
C GLY A 31 0.66 3.89 9.05
N ALA A 32 -0.11 4.93 8.69
CA ALA A 32 -1.16 5.47 9.56
C ALA A 32 -2.25 4.45 9.86
N THR A 33 -2.84 4.58 11.05
CA THR A 33 -4.09 3.87 11.38
C THR A 33 -5.26 4.50 10.65
N ARG A 34 -6.03 3.67 9.95
CA ARG A 34 -7.21 4.07 9.18
C ARG A 34 -8.43 3.31 9.62
N THR A 35 -9.52 4.01 9.87
CA THR A 35 -10.86 3.40 9.99
C THR A 35 -11.59 3.61 8.67
N LEU A 36 -11.86 2.53 7.97
CA LEU A 36 -12.36 2.53 6.59
C LEU A 36 -13.68 1.79 6.50
N LYS A 37 -14.61 2.33 5.72
CA LYS A 37 -15.83 1.62 5.31
C LYS A 37 -15.58 1.02 3.93
N LEU A 38 -15.34 -0.28 3.89
CA LEU A 38 -14.97 -1.03 2.70
C LEU A 38 -16.10 -1.98 2.25
N ALA A 39 -15.86 -2.76 1.19
CA ALA A 39 -16.82 -3.75 0.68
C ALA A 39 -17.13 -4.84 1.71
N GLY A 40 -16.14 -5.30 2.47
CA GLY A 40 -16.29 -6.28 3.56
C GLY A 40 -16.83 -5.70 4.86
N GLY A 41 -17.05 -4.39 4.99
CA GLY A 41 -17.55 -3.74 6.20
C GLY A 41 -16.67 -2.60 6.70
N THR A 42 -16.90 -2.18 7.95
CA THR A 42 -16.06 -1.17 8.59
C THR A 42 -14.92 -1.85 9.34
N ILE A 43 -13.68 -1.46 9.02
CA ILE A 43 -12.46 -2.03 9.61
C ILE A 43 -11.53 -0.92 10.11
N THR A 44 -10.66 -1.28 11.05
CA THR A 44 -9.51 -0.45 11.43
C THR A 44 -8.23 -1.21 11.07
N VAL A 45 -7.37 -0.58 10.29
CA VAL A 45 -6.10 -1.17 9.82
C VAL A 45 -4.97 -0.18 10.03
N SER A 46 -3.79 -0.68 10.41
CA SER A 46 -2.57 0.11 10.64
C SER A 46 -1.40 -0.49 9.87
N GLY A 47 -0.40 0.33 9.60
CA GLY A 47 0.83 -0.14 8.94
C GLY A 47 0.75 -0.21 7.42
N GLY A 48 1.79 -0.79 6.83
CA GLY A 48 1.98 -0.84 5.38
C GLY A 48 2.74 0.37 4.84
N ASN A 49 2.89 0.41 3.52
CA ASN A 49 3.70 1.40 2.80
C ASN A 49 2.88 2.26 1.84
N TYR A 50 1.55 2.21 1.94
CA TYR A 50 0.67 3.03 1.12
C TYR A 50 0.33 4.34 1.80
N GLY A 51 0.15 5.38 1.00
CA GLY A 51 -0.37 6.68 1.42
C GLY A 51 0.41 7.85 0.84
N TYR A 52 0.23 9.00 1.44
CA TYR A 52 1.02 10.19 1.15
C TYR A 52 2.32 10.16 1.93
N ASP A 53 3.43 10.46 1.27
CA ASP A 53 4.74 10.65 1.88
C ASP A 53 5.33 11.98 1.47
N MET A 54 5.54 12.88 2.46
CA MET A 54 6.08 14.20 2.19
C MET A 54 7.59 14.11 1.89
N ASP A 55 8.02 14.63 0.75
CA ASP A 55 9.43 14.87 0.42
C ASP A 55 9.99 16.00 1.31
N LYS A 56 10.51 15.64 2.47
CA LYS A 56 11.05 16.60 3.44
C LYS A 56 12.14 17.48 2.84
N LYS A 57 13.04 16.90 2.02
CA LYS A 57 14.18 17.65 1.43
C LYS A 57 13.68 18.71 0.46
N LYS A 58 12.76 18.31 -0.41
CA LYS A 58 12.15 19.22 -1.39
C LYS A 58 11.28 20.27 -0.70
N GLN A 59 10.49 19.87 0.32
CA GLN A 59 9.67 20.80 1.11
C GLN A 59 10.52 21.85 1.83
N VAL A 60 11.65 21.47 2.44
CA VAL A 60 12.60 22.41 3.04
C VAL A 60 13.13 23.39 2.01
N LYS A 61 13.54 22.90 0.83
CA LYS A 61 14.04 23.75 -0.26
C LYS A 61 12.99 24.75 -0.74
N SER A 62 11.75 24.30 -0.92
CA SER A 62 10.61 25.14 -1.33
C SER A 62 10.30 26.23 -0.29
N LEU A 63 10.31 25.87 1.01
CA LEU A 63 10.07 26.79 2.10
C LEU A 63 11.20 27.84 2.23
N VAL A 64 12.47 27.42 2.19
CA VAL A 64 13.60 28.34 2.24
C VAL A 64 13.50 29.37 1.12
N LYS A 65 13.31 28.91 -0.13
CA LYS A 65 13.17 29.79 -1.29
C LYS A 65 12.00 30.78 -1.14
N ALA A 66 10.88 30.35 -0.60
CA ALA A 66 9.74 31.24 -0.36
C ALA A 66 10.03 32.29 0.71
N LEU A 67 10.64 31.87 1.85
CA LEU A 67 10.98 32.77 2.95
C LEU A 67 12.02 33.85 2.55
N GLU A 68 12.96 33.53 1.66
CA GLU A 68 13.96 34.47 1.13
C GLU A 68 13.33 35.62 0.34
N THR A 69 12.11 35.44 -0.19
CA THR A 69 11.42 36.53 -0.94
C THR A 69 10.85 37.61 -0.04
N GLY A 70 10.61 37.32 1.24
CA GLY A 70 9.90 38.21 2.18
C GLY A 70 8.43 38.47 1.84
N LYS A 71 7.84 37.67 0.95
CA LYS A 71 6.43 37.79 0.50
C LYS A 71 5.63 36.60 0.97
N ASP A 72 4.32 36.78 1.03
CA ASP A 72 3.39 35.69 1.28
C ASP A 72 3.35 34.70 0.11
N HIS A 73 3.39 33.42 0.43
CA HIS A 73 3.32 32.33 -0.55
C HIS A 73 2.31 31.27 -0.17
N ASN A 74 1.53 30.83 -1.14
CA ASN A 74 0.67 29.65 -1.00
C ASN A 74 1.43 28.41 -1.54
N LEU A 75 2.22 27.77 -0.68
CA LEU A 75 2.99 26.59 -1.05
C LEU A 75 2.15 25.31 -0.98
N LYS A 76 2.25 24.50 -2.02
CA LYS A 76 1.75 23.12 -1.99
C LYS A 76 2.76 22.24 -1.27
N VAL A 77 2.26 21.14 -0.68
CA VAL A 77 3.13 20.12 -0.09
C VAL A 77 3.80 19.32 -1.21
N ASP A 78 5.13 19.19 -1.09
CA ASP A 78 5.91 18.32 -1.95
C ASP A 78 5.80 16.87 -1.44
N TYR A 79 5.42 15.93 -2.30
CA TYR A 79 5.27 14.51 -1.98
C TYR A 79 6.21 13.65 -2.83
N GLU A 80 6.86 12.65 -2.20
CA GLU A 80 7.56 11.55 -2.88
C GLU A 80 6.54 10.51 -3.35
N GLN A 81 5.52 10.23 -2.52
CA GLN A 81 4.43 9.31 -2.83
C GLN A 81 3.09 9.99 -2.56
N LYS A 82 2.10 9.66 -3.39
CA LYS A 82 0.71 10.14 -3.21
C LYS A 82 -0.25 8.97 -3.14
N GLY A 83 -1.23 9.09 -2.25
CA GLY A 83 -2.39 8.20 -2.23
C GLY A 83 -3.35 8.49 -3.39
N TRP A 84 -4.28 7.58 -3.64
CA TRP A 84 -5.31 7.69 -4.69
C TRP A 84 -6.51 8.54 -4.27
N GLY A 85 -6.66 8.77 -2.98
CA GLY A 85 -7.66 9.67 -2.42
C GLY A 85 -7.11 11.04 -2.07
N VAL A 86 -7.55 11.62 -0.96
CA VAL A 86 -7.12 12.95 -0.50
C VAL A 86 -6.24 12.83 0.74
N ALA A 87 -5.14 13.57 0.78
CA ALA A 87 -4.13 13.50 1.86
C ALA A 87 -4.71 13.72 3.27
N LYS A 88 -5.76 14.53 3.38
CA LYS A 88 -6.51 14.72 4.62
C LYS A 88 -7.87 14.07 4.48
N GLY A 89 -8.11 13.03 5.26
CA GLY A 89 -9.34 12.25 5.24
C GLY A 89 -9.15 10.87 4.64
N ASN A 90 -9.82 10.56 3.55
CA ASN A 90 -9.70 9.26 2.90
C ASN A 90 -8.61 9.29 1.81
N ASP A 91 -7.38 8.91 2.18
CA ASP A 91 -6.24 8.81 1.26
C ASP A 91 -6.29 7.57 0.35
N ILE A 92 -7.17 6.61 0.64
CA ILE A 92 -7.45 5.42 -0.19
C ILE A 92 -8.27 5.80 -1.43
N GLY A 93 -9.24 6.70 -1.27
CA GLY A 93 -10.21 7.01 -2.32
C GLY A 93 -11.33 5.97 -2.41
N ASN A 94 -11.85 5.79 -3.62
CA ASN A 94 -12.97 4.91 -3.93
C ASN A 94 -12.61 3.78 -4.91
N THR A 95 -11.31 3.59 -5.15
CA THR A 95 -10.77 2.52 -6.02
C THR A 95 -9.65 1.83 -5.26
N TYR A 96 -9.83 0.54 -4.92
CA TYR A 96 -8.91 -0.22 -4.08
C TYR A 96 -9.10 -1.72 -4.21
N LEU A 97 -8.10 -2.47 -3.77
CA LEU A 97 -8.16 -3.90 -3.49
C LEU A 97 -8.36 -4.10 -1.99
N GLU A 98 -9.28 -4.97 -1.60
CA GLU A 98 -9.51 -5.39 -0.23
C GLU A 98 -9.28 -6.89 -0.10
N VAL A 99 -8.46 -7.29 0.88
CA VAL A 99 -8.19 -8.67 1.24
C VAL A 99 -8.66 -8.89 2.67
N SER A 100 -9.73 -9.63 2.86
CA SER A 100 -10.15 -10.08 4.19
C SER A 100 -9.60 -11.47 4.46
N ILE A 101 -8.63 -11.56 5.37
CA ILE A 101 -8.02 -12.82 5.77
C ILE A 101 -9.04 -13.69 6.52
N GLY A 102 -9.82 -13.12 7.41
CA GLY A 102 -10.85 -13.87 8.14
C GLY A 102 -11.94 -14.47 7.26
N ARG A 103 -12.29 -13.79 6.17
CA ARG A 103 -13.28 -14.29 5.19
C ARG A 103 -12.65 -15.06 4.03
N GLN A 104 -11.34 -15.05 3.90
CA GLN A 104 -10.60 -15.59 2.76
C GLN A 104 -11.18 -15.11 1.44
N HIS A 105 -11.31 -13.80 1.32
CA HIS A 105 -11.98 -13.15 0.20
C HIS A 105 -11.25 -11.90 -0.28
N VAL A 106 -11.31 -11.66 -1.58
CA VAL A 106 -10.81 -10.44 -2.22
C VAL A 106 -11.94 -9.72 -2.92
N TRP A 107 -12.02 -8.41 -2.71
CA TRP A 107 -12.84 -7.50 -3.51
C TRP A 107 -11.94 -6.50 -4.23
N MET A 108 -12.21 -6.29 -5.51
CA MET A 108 -11.72 -5.14 -6.26
C MET A 108 -12.86 -4.14 -6.38
N VAL A 109 -12.66 -2.96 -5.81
CA VAL A 109 -13.60 -1.84 -5.89
C VAL A 109 -13.04 -0.79 -6.84
N ARG A 110 -13.86 -0.36 -7.81
CA ARG A 110 -13.51 0.72 -8.74
C ARG A 110 -14.63 1.76 -8.73
N ASN A 111 -14.26 3.02 -8.44
CA ASN A 111 -15.22 4.13 -8.34
C ASN A 111 -16.40 3.81 -7.41
N GLY A 112 -16.11 3.18 -6.26
CA GLY A 112 -17.11 2.80 -5.25
C GLY A 112 -17.99 1.60 -5.61
N LYS A 113 -17.73 0.91 -6.72
CA LYS A 113 -18.47 -0.29 -7.15
C LYS A 113 -17.58 -1.52 -7.12
N ILE A 114 -18.08 -2.63 -6.59
CA ILE A 114 -17.40 -3.93 -6.66
C ILE A 114 -17.40 -4.39 -8.11
N VAL A 115 -16.21 -4.54 -8.69
CA VAL A 115 -16.01 -5.02 -10.08
C VAL A 115 -15.43 -6.42 -10.14
N LEU A 116 -14.87 -6.94 -9.02
CA LEU A 116 -14.47 -8.34 -8.86
C LEU A 116 -14.67 -8.73 -7.41
N SER A 117 -15.11 -9.96 -7.18
CA SER A 117 -15.31 -10.55 -5.85
C SER A 117 -15.03 -12.04 -5.95
N THR A 118 -14.08 -12.54 -5.15
CA THR A 118 -13.65 -13.95 -5.27
C THR A 118 -13.10 -14.49 -3.96
N PRO A 119 -13.40 -15.77 -3.62
CA PRO A 119 -12.69 -16.46 -2.58
C PRO A 119 -11.21 -16.66 -2.96
N VAL A 120 -10.33 -16.68 -1.95
CA VAL A 120 -8.88 -16.83 -2.09
C VAL A 120 -8.31 -17.76 -1.04
N VAL A 121 -7.01 -18.06 -1.12
CA VAL A 121 -6.26 -18.67 -0.02
C VAL A 121 -5.04 -17.79 0.29
N THR A 122 -5.01 -17.25 1.50
CA THR A 122 -3.90 -16.42 1.99
C THR A 122 -2.79 -17.24 2.63
N GLY A 123 -1.81 -16.59 3.23
CA GLY A 123 -0.65 -17.21 3.87
C GLY A 123 -1.00 -18.20 4.98
N ASN A 124 -0.15 -19.24 5.14
CA ASN A 124 -0.31 -20.31 6.13
C ASN A 124 -0.02 -19.81 7.55
N VAL A 125 -1.06 -19.70 8.35
CA VAL A 125 -0.95 -19.20 9.74
C VAL A 125 -0.20 -20.17 10.64
N ALA A 126 -0.41 -21.49 10.48
CA ALA A 126 0.25 -22.49 11.33
C ALA A 126 1.77 -22.54 11.15
N GLU A 127 2.25 -22.12 9.98
CA GLU A 127 3.68 -22.04 9.66
C GLU A 127 4.29 -20.65 9.86
N GLY A 128 3.52 -19.69 10.36
CA GLY A 128 3.98 -18.31 10.53
C GLY A 128 4.06 -17.51 9.23
N ASN A 129 3.57 -18.05 8.13
CA ASN A 129 3.59 -17.46 6.80
C ASN A 129 2.34 -16.59 6.52
N GLY A 130 1.69 -16.04 7.55
CA GLY A 130 0.48 -15.22 7.39
C GLY A 130 0.69 -14.04 6.45
N THR A 131 -0.31 -13.76 5.59
CA THR A 131 -0.30 -12.54 4.78
C THR A 131 -0.29 -11.31 5.70
N PRO A 132 0.64 -10.35 5.51
CA PRO A 132 0.78 -9.22 6.42
C PRO A 132 -0.44 -8.30 6.38
N TYR A 133 -0.88 -7.85 7.56
CA TYR A 133 -1.91 -6.82 7.71
C TYR A 133 -1.35 -5.44 7.38
N GLY A 134 -2.17 -4.59 6.81
CA GLY A 134 -1.78 -3.20 6.51
C GLY A 134 -2.42 -2.65 5.25
N THR A 135 -1.99 -1.45 4.89
CA THR A 135 -2.34 -0.82 3.63
C THR A 135 -1.09 -0.68 2.77
N PHE A 136 -1.11 -1.28 1.60
CA PHE A 136 0.04 -1.39 0.70
C PHE A 136 -0.25 -0.77 -0.66
N SER A 137 0.80 -0.48 -1.43
CA SER A 137 0.68 -0.12 -2.84
C SER A 137 0.90 -1.35 -3.71
N LEU A 138 0.03 -1.60 -4.68
CA LEU A 138 0.34 -2.56 -5.74
C LEU A 138 1.60 -2.09 -6.46
N MET A 139 2.66 -2.91 -6.46
CA MET A 139 3.97 -2.47 -6.92
C MET A 139 4.06 -2.43 -8.45
N TYR A 140 3.67 -3.54 -9.08
CA TYR A 140 3.63 -3.73 -10.52
C TYR A 140 2.75 -4.95 -10.86
N LYS A 141 2.63 -5.27 -12.13
CA LYS A 141 2.06 -6.54 -12.60
C LYS A 141 2.89 -7.11 -13.74
N THR A 142 3.02 -8.43 -13.79
CA THR A 142 3.73 -9.14 -14.86
C THR A 142 3.08 -10.47 -15.18
N SER A 143 3.25 -10.93 -16.43
CA SER A 143 2.72 -12.19 -16.94
C SER A 143 3.63 -12.69 -18.07
N PRO A 144 4.14 -13.95 -18.04
CA PRO A 144 4.15 -14.84 -16.87
C PRO A 144 5.20 -14.41 -15.83
N ALA A 145 5.24 -15.11 -14.67
CA ALA A 145 6.26 -14.94 -13.65
C ALA A 145 6.71 -16.27 -13.06
N THR A 146 7.90 -16.27 -12.48
CA THR A 146 8.41 -17.38 -11.65
C THR A 146 8.62 -16.86 -10.25
N LEU A 147 7.94 -17.45 -9.27
CA LEU A 147 8.06 -17.13 -7.86
C LEU A 147 9.08 -18.08 -7.24
N GLU A 148 10.10 -17.52 -6.62
CA GLU A 148 11.17 -18.28 -5.95
C GLU A 148 11.24 -17.86 -4.49
N GLY A 149 11.52 -18.82 -3.61
CA GLY A 149 11.66 -18.57 -2.18
C GLY A 149 12.15 -19.81 -1.47
N GLU A 150 12.05 -19.76 -0.14
CA GLU A 150 12.50 -20.82 0.75
C GLU A 150 11.32 -21.26 1.63
N ASN A 151 11.17 -22.57 1.82
CA ASN A 151 10.24 -23.16 2.76
C ASN A 151 10.81 -23.09 4.18
N ASN A 152 9.97 -23.27 5.20
CA ASN A 152 10.39 -23.22 6.60
C ASN A 152 11.41 -24.30 6.98
N ASP A 153 11.54 -25.36 6.17
CA ASP A 153 12.55 -26.43 6.33
C ASP A 153 13.88 -26.13 5.62
N GLY A 154 14.02 -24.94 5.03
CA GLY A 154 15.21 -24.50 4.28
C GLY A 154 15.27 -25.00 2.83
N SER A 155 14.30 -25.80 2.38
CA SER A 155 14.21 -26.19 0.98
C SER A 155 13.73 -25.02 0.10
N LYS A 156 14.26 -24.96 -1.13
CA LYS A 156 13.88 -23.90 -2.07
C LYS A 156 12.69 -24.33 -2.93
N TYR A 157 11.80 -23.38 -3.19
CA TYR A 157 10.72 -23.59 -4.16
C TYR A 157 10.86 -22.67 -5.37
N LYS A 158 10.33 -23.13 -6.48
CA LYS A 158 10.27 -22.42 -7.74
C LYS A 158 8.93 -22.72 -8.42
N THR A 159 8.03 -21.73 -8.41
CA THR A 159 6.66 -21.90 -8.88
C THR A 159 6.38 -20.97 -10.05
N LYS A 160 5.95 -21.52 -11.18
CA LYS A 160 5.48 -20.72 -12.33
C LYS A 160 4.03 -20.30 -12.12
N VAL A 161 3.74 -19.03 -12.35
CA VAL A 161 2.39 -18.45 -12.34
C VAL A 161 2.15 -17.68 -13.62
N ASN A 162 0.89 -17.58 -14.04
CA ASN A 162 0.56 -16.81 -15.25
C ASN A 162 0.45 -15.33 -14.95
N TYR A 163 -0.01 -14.95 -13.76
CA TYR A 163 -0.26 -13.57 -13.37
C TYR A 163 0.38 -13.30 -12.01
N TRP A 164 1.20 -12.26 -11.92
CA TRP A 164 1.85 -11.84 -10.69
C TRP A 164 1.61 -10.35 -10.44
N MET A 165 1.09 -10.03 -9.27
CA MET A 165 0.71 -8.68 -8.86
C MET A 165 1.18 -8.45 -7.41
N PRO A 166 2.48 -8.15 -7.17
CA PRO A 166 3.03 -7.95 -5.84
C PRO A 166 2.59 -6.64 -5.21
N PHE A 167 2.45 -6.65 -3.88
CA PHE A 167 2.12 -5.46 -3.09
C PHE A 167 3.04 -5.24 -1.89
N PHE A 168 3.71 -6.28 -1.36
CA PHE A 168 4.62 -6.13 -0.21
C PHE A 168 5.57 -7.32 -0.06
N ALA A 169 6.89 -7.05 0.05
CA ALA A 169 7.94 -8.00 0.48
C ALA A 169 7.80 -9.43 -0.08
N GLY A 170 7.59 -9.57 -1.38
CA GLY A 170 7.37 -10.87 -2.01
C GLY A 170 5.94 -11.42 -1.88
N CYS A 171 5.04 -10.75 -1.15
CA CYS A 171 3.62 -11.06 -1.15
C CYS A 171 2.88 -10.37 -2.30
N GLY A 172 2.00 -11.10 -2.95
CA GLY A 172 1.20 -10.58 -4.07
C GLY A 172 0.04 -11.49 -4.41
N PHE A 173 -0.78 -11.03 -5.34
CA PHE A 173 -1.85 -11.84 -5.92
C PHE A 173 -1.30 -12.65 -7.10
N HIS A 174 -1.70 -13.92 -7.21
CA HIS A 174 -1.36 -14.76 -8.36
C HIS A 174 -2.36 -15.89 -8.54
N ASP A 175 -2.40 -16.46 -9.74
CA ASP A 175 -3.15 -17.68 -10.01
C ASP A 175 -2.54 -18.89 -9.31
N ALA A 176 -3.38 -19.79 -8.85
CA ALA A 176 -2.98 -21.03 -8.17
C ALA A 176 -3.73 -22.24 -8.75
N PRO A 177 -3.35 -22.69 -9.98
CA PRO A 177 -4.06 -23.79 -10.66
C PRO A 177 -3.93 -25.14 -9.95
N TRP A 178 -2.99 -25.28 -9.03
CA TRP A 178 -2.81 -26.50 -8.20
C TRP A 178 -3.81 -26.60 -7.04
N ARG A 179 -4.63 -25.57 -6.80
CA ARG A 179 -5.66 -25.60 -5.75
C ARG A 179 -7.01 -25.99 -6.31
N GLY A 180 -7.62 -27.02 -5.71
CA GLY A 180 -8.98 -27.46 -6.06
C GLY A 180 -10.08 -26.63 -5.41
N SER A 181 -9.76 -25.83 -4.35
CA SER A 181 -10.72 -25.01 -3.63
C SER A 181 -10.10 -23.73 -3.08
N PHE A 182 -10.94 -22.73 -2.88
CA PHE A 182 -10.57 -21.42 -2.33
C PHE A 182 -11.56 -20.99 -1.25
N GLY A 183 -11.10 -20.17 -0.31
CA GLY A 183 -11.91 -19.73 0.82
C GLY A 183 -11.84 -20.65 2.04
N GLY A 184 -12.74 -20.42 3.00
CA GLY A 184 -12.88 -21.23 4.21
C GLY A 184 -11.66 -21.17 5.12
N SER A 185 -11.35 -22.30 5.77
CA SER A 185 -10.27 -22.42 6.75
C SER A 185 -8.95 -22.96 6.19
N THR A 186 -8.83 -23.10 4.87
CA THR A 186 -7.67 -23.68 4.19
C THR A 186 -6.36 -22.97 4.59
N TYR A 187 -6.37 -21.65 4.69
CA TYR A 187 -5.21 -20.83 5.04
C TYR A 187 -4.61 -21.12 6.43
N LEU A 188 -5.40 -21.72 7.34
CA LEU A 188 -4.93 -22.01 8.70
C LEU A 188 -3.79 -23.02 8.72
N ARG A 189 -3.80 -24.03 7.82
CA ARG A 189 -2.82 -25.14 7.79
C ARG A 189 -2.31 -25.50 6.40
N ASN A 190 -2.93 -25.04 5.35
CA ASN A 190 -2.55 -25.28 3.96
C ASN A 190 -2.63 -23.96 3.14
N GLY A 191 -2.16 -22.88 3.74
CA GLY A 191 -2.03 -21.59 3.10
C GLY A 191 -0.84 -21.49 2.16
N SER A 192 -0.55 -20.28 1.71
CA SER A 192 0.63 -19.95 0.93
C SER A 192 1.79 -19.51 1.83
N HIS A 193 2.92 -19.11 1.23
CA HIS A 193 4.03 -18.44 1.93
C HIS A 193 3.80 -16.92 2.14
N GLY A 194 2.54 -16.48 2.21
CA GLY A 194 2.15 -15.09 2.40
C GLY A 194 1.40 -14.48 1.22
N CYS A 195 1.49 -15.08 0.03
CA CYS A 195 0.76 -14.62 -1.15
C CYS A 195 -0.75 -14.85 -1.05
N VAL A 196 -1.51 -14.14 -1.87
CA VAL A 196 -2.95 -14.30 -2.05
C VAL A 196 -3.17 -15.17 -3.29
N ASN A 197 -3.43 -16.47 -3.06
CA ASN A 197 -3.71 -17.44 -4.12
C ASN A 197 -5.13 -17.27 -4.63
N MET A 198 -5.29 -17.12 -5.93
CA MET A 198 -6.58 -16.89 -6.60
C MET A 198 -6.94 -18.01 -7.57
N PRO A 199 -8.25 -18.26 -7.81
CA PRO A 199 -8.68 -19.04 -8.97
C PRO A 199 -8.08 -18.47 -10.25
N PRO A 200 -7.57 -19.29 -11.20
CA PRO A 200 -6.90 -18.79 -12.40
C PRO A 200 -7.71 -17.78 -13.23
N SER A 201 -9.00 -18.00 -13.41
CA SER A 201 -9.89 -17.08 -14.12
C SER A 201 -10.04 -15.74 -13.41
N GLN A 202 -10.05 -15.74 -12.07
CA GLN A 202 -10.16 -14.53 -11.27
C GLN A 202 -8.83 -13.76 -11.23
N ALA A 203 -7.69 -14.45 -11.19
CA ALA A 203 -6.39 -13.83 -11.32
C ALA A 203 -6.21 -13.16 -12.69
N PHE A 204 -6.66 -13.81 -13.77
CA PHE A 204 -6.70 -13.21 -15.10
C PHE A 204 -7.55 -11.94 -15.14
N ALA A 205 -8.78 -12.01 -14.63
CA ALA A 205 -9.69 -10.86 -14.58
C ALA A 205 -9.09 -9.71 -13.76
N LEU A 206 -8.52 -10.01 -12.58
CA LEU A 206 -7.86 -9.01 -11.72
C LEU A 206 -6.67 -8.37 -12.42
N TYR A 207 -5.82 -9.17 -13.07
CA TYR A 207 -4.65 -8.69 -13.80
C TYR A 207 -5.02 -7.68 -14.89
N GLY A 208 -6.16 -7.87 -15.56
CA GLY A 208 -6.67 -6.97 -16.60
C GLY A 208 -7.07 -5.59 -16.07
N ILE A 209 -7.44 -5.49 -14.80
CA ILE A 209 -8.03 -4.26 -14.26
C ILE A 209 -7.20 -3.55 -13.19
N VAL A 210 -6.14 -4.13 -12.64
CA VAL A 210 -5.29 -3.47 -11.64
C VAL A 210 -4.21 -2.62 -12.27
N GLU A 211 -3.73 -1.64 -11.51
CA GLU A 211 -2.69 -0.69 -11.91
C GLU A 211 -1.67 -0.51 -10.77
N ALA A 212 -0.40 -0.25 -11.11
CA ALA A 212 0.62 0.08 -10.11
C ALA A 212 0.24 1.31 -9.27
N GLY A 213 0.57 1.29 -8.00
CA GLY A 213 0.20 2.33 -7.04
C GLY A 213 -1.20 2.18 -6.45
N MET A 214 -2.05 1.28 -6.96
CA MET A 214 -3.38 1.03 -6.42
C MET A 214 -3.30 0.57 -4.96
N PRO A 215 -4.17 1.11 -4.06
CA PRO A 215 -4.19 0.68 -2.66
C PRO A 215 -4.66 -0.77 -2.51
N VAL A 216 -3.94 -1.54 -1.70
CA VAL A 216 -4.25 -2.91 -1.27
C VAL A 216 -4.41 -2.90 0.24
N ILE A 217 -5.62 -3.16 0.73
CA ILE A 217 -5.94 -3.15 2.15
C ILE A 217 -6.08 -4.59 2.61
N VAL A 218 -5.21 -5.03 3.52
CA VAL A 218 -5.22 -6.39 4.08
C VAL A 218 -5.61 -6.32 5.55
N HIS A 219 -6.68 -7.03 5.92
CA HIS A 219 -7.24 -7.03 7.28
C HIS A 219 -7.77 -8.40 7.70
N GLY A 220 -8.12 -8.55 8.99
CA GLY A 220 -8.73 -9.75 9.59
C GLY A 220 -10.20 -9.96 9.24
#